data_a653c9f506ca2ec89c904e49f61c603e
#
_entry.id   a653c9f506ca2ec89c904e49f61c603e
#
_cell.length_a   1.000
_cell.length_b   1.000
_cell.length_c   1.000
_cell.angle_alpha   90.00
_cell.angle_beta   90.00
_cell.angle_gamma   90.00
#
_symmetry.space_group_name_H-M   'P 1'
#
loop_
_entity.id
_entity.type
_entity.pdbx_description
1 polymer ?
#
loop_
_entity_poly.entity_id
_entity_poly.type
_entity_poly.pdbx_seq_one_letter_code
_entity_poly.pdbx_strand_id
1 'polypeptide(L)'
;RTAEDTGLSLVLPYIQNDVSVELISEHVIREYFWPILSGDLIVEVSDGSENILIDSKALSNGLDGLLPKNIVARISPYVDLAVKVIHGLNLPIIELNLLEKPTMPKWDKILFNREHATALRQELEKDEGLAQVRCPLYVKPVDSDQYEKSYFDMYLLKDSTDESRKPLFIREGISIPEDRVQSVRGYTCIVVIEGGMLATLLGDSENPAHTEWEKNASKFKGKYKWGAKTIDFVRHSVSKLLNLMSQGDEEEDFSVLSDIFYLNIPENDEDVPTPRKKKKNKIAKPGIVDPDKPSPPAPRLKNFQLVKSEGGFTIKGAEHPLEVKRRYRVAFAYYFDGASKATALKRHHKNDFN
;
A
#
# COMPACT_ATOMS: atom_id res chain seq x y z
N ARG A 1 -32.43 -3.44 -25.71
CA ARG A 1 -31.40 -4.43 -26.09
C ARG A 1 -32.08 -5.54 -26.89
N THR A 2 -31.51 -5.89 -28.00
CA THR A 2 -31.92 -7.07 -28.77
C THR A 2 -31.35 -8.34 -28.11
N ALA A 3 -31.91 -9.53 -28.40
CA ALA A 3 -31.41 -10.79 -27.84
C ALA A 3 -29.97 -11.13 -28.25
N GLU A 4 -29.36 -10.35 -29.14
CA GLU A 4 -27.97 -10.48 -29.61
C GLU A 4 -26.97 -9.63 -28.82
N ASP A 5 -27.44 -8.66 -27.98
CA ASP A 5 -26.57 -7.81 -27.19
C ASP A 5 -26.14 -8.55 -25.91
N THR A 6 -24.86 -8.96 -25.86
CA THR A 6 -24.25 -9.52 -24.63
C THR A 6 -23.91 -8.41 -23.63
N GLY A 7 -24.05 -8.69 -22.36
CA GLY A 7 -23.63 -7.77 -21.28
C GLY A 7 -24.66 -7.66 -20.16
N LEU A 8 -24.31 -6.90 -19.12
CA LEU A 8 -25.11 -6.65 -17.93
C LEU A 8 -25.70 -5.23 -17.97
N SER A 9 -27.00 -5.11 -17.65
CA SER A 9 -27.62 -3.79 -17.39
C SER A 9 -28.06 -3.72 -15.94
N LEU A 10 -27.72 -2.62 -15.29
CA LEU A 10 -28.13 -2.30 -13.93
C LEU A 10 -29.05 -1.08 -13.99
N VAL A 11 -30.26 -1.20 -13.42
CA VAL A 11 -31.18 -0.10 -13.26
C VAL A 11 -31.25 0.25 -11.78
N LEU A 12 -30.92 1.49 -11.45
CA LEU A 12 -30.96 2.01 -10.08
C LEU A 12 -32.18 2.92 -9.93
N PRO A 13 -33.33 2.39 -9.47
CA PRO A 13 -34.52 3.20 -9.24
C PRO A 13 -34.35 4.03 -7.95
N TYR A 14 -34.98 5.19 -7.91
CA TYR A 14 -35.03 6.05 -6.72
C TYR A 14 -33.67 6.48 -6.18
N ILE A 15 -32.76 6.85 -7.09
CA ILE A 15 -31.44 7.37 -6.72
C ILE A 15 -31.58 8.67 -5.91
N GLN A 16 -30.72 8.86 -4.93
CA GLN A 16 -30.62 10.13 -4.18
C GLN A 16 -30.14 11.26 -5.11
N ASN A 17 -30.59 12.49 -4.87
CA ASN A 17 -30.31 13.64 -5.74
C ASN A 17 -28.83 14.03 -5.87
N ASP A 18 -27.97 13.50 -5.01
CA ASP A 18 -26.53 13.70 -5.01
C ASP A 18 -25.75 12.70 -5.90
N VAL A 19 -26.45 11.70 -6.46
CA VAL A 19 -25.86 10.72 -7.39
C VAL A 19 -26.16 11.16 -8.83
N SER A 20 -25.13 11.61 -9.53
CA SER A 20 -25.20 12.04 -10.93
C SER A 20 -24.52 11.02 -11.87
N VAL A 21 -24.76 11.17 -13.18
CA VAL A 21 -24.10 10.39 -14.24
C VAL A 21 -22.57 10.59 -14.17
N GLU A 22 -22.11 11.82 -13.90
CA GLU A 22 -20.68 12.12 -13.76
C GLU A 22 -20.08 11.42 -12.54
N LEU A 23 -20.78 11.39 -11.39
CA LEU A 23 -20.29 10.72 -10.19
C LEU A 23 -20.17 9.21 -10.41
N ILE A 24 -21.16 8.60 -11.08
CA ILE A 24 -21.08 7.17 -11.44
C ILE A 24 -19.92 6.95 -12.41
N SER A 25 -19.78 7.80 -13.44
CA SER A 25 -18.68 7.71 -14.42
C SER A 25 -17.30 7.88 -13.77
N GLU A 26 -17.16 8.78 -12.78
CA GLU A 26 -15.94 8.90 -11.98
C GLU A 26 -15.59 7.57 -11.30
N HIS A 27 -16.54 6.96 -10.63
CA HIS A 27 -16.33 5.68 -9.95
C HIS A 27 -16.02 4.55 -10.92
N VAL A 28 -16.72 4.48 -12.05
CA VAL A 28 -16.44 3.51 -13.10
C VAL A 28 -15.02 3.65 -13.63
N ILE A 29 -14.59 4.85 -13.98
CA ILE A 29 -13.24 5.08 -14.47
C ILE A 29 -12.22 4.74 -13.39
N ARG A 30 -12.40 5.19 -12.16
CA ARG A 30 -11.46 4.95 -11.07
C ARG A 30 -11.25 3.47 -10.76
N GLU A 31 -12.33 2.68 -10.78
CA GLU A 31 -12.27 1.27 -10.38
C GLU A 31 -11.98 0.33 -11.55
N TYR A 32 -12.33 0.72 -12.81
CA TYR A 32 -12.32 -0.17 -13.97
C TYR A 32 -11.58 0.37 -15.20
N PHE A 33 -10.75 1.42 -15.08
CA PHE A 33 -10.03 1.96 -16.25
C PHE A 33 -9.15 0.91 -16.93
N TRP A 34 -8.58 -0.03 -16.19
CA TRP A 34 -7.70 -1.07 -16.74
C TRP A 34 -8.43 -1.99 -17.74
N PRO A 35 -9.51 -2.71 -17.38
CA PRO A 35 -10.26 -3.54 -18.35
C PRO A 35 -10.97 -2.71 -19.42
N ILE A 36 -11.25 -1.45 -19.19
CA ILE A 36 -11.80 -0.58 -20.24
C ILE A 36 -10.72 -0.27 -21.28
N LEU A 37 -9.50 0.07 -20.85
CA LEU A 37 -8.37 0.32 -21.75
C LEU A 37 -7.96 -0.93 -22.52
N SER A 38 -7.96 -2.12 -21.89
CA SER A 38 -7.68 -3.39 -22.60
C SER A 38 -8.78 -3.82 -23.57
N GLY A 39 -9.94 -3.17 -23.52
CA GLY A 39 -11.08 -3.47 -24.39
C GLY A 39 -11.97 -4.62 -23.86
N ASP A 40 -11.72 -5.12 -22.66
CA ASP A 40 -12.50 -6.19 -22.02
C ASP A 40 -13.82 -5.69 -21.45
N LEU A 41 -13.93 -4.38 -21.20
CA LEU A 41 -15.11 -3.74 -20.62
C LEU A 41 -15.47 -2.44 -21.36
N ILE A 42 -16.75 -2.30 -21.65
CA ILE A 42 -17.35 -1.04 -22.14
C ILE A 42 -18.48 -0.70 -21.19
N VAL A 43 -18.53 0.53 -20.70
CA VAL A 43 -19.57 0.98 -19.76
C VAL A 43 -20.32 2.16 -20.36
N GLU A 44 -21.65 2.06 -20.35
CA GLU A 44 -22.56 3.14 -20.71
C GLU A 44 -23.33 3.57 -19.45
N VAL A 45 -23.24 4.83 -19.09
CA VAL A 45 -23.93 5.42 -17.94
C VAL A 45 -24.96 6.42 -18.46
N SER A 46 -26.23 6.24 -18.09
CA SER A 46 -27.32 7.12 -18.56
C SER A 46 -28.38 7.34 -17.48
N ASP A 47 -28.93 8.54 -17.40
CA ASP A 47 -30.10 8.87 -16.58
C ASP A 47 -31.36 9.16 -17.44
N GLY A 48 -31.26 8.94 -18.76
CA GLY A 48 -32.32 9.21 -19.72
C GLY A 48 -32.27 10.60 -20.37
N SER A 49 -31.54 11.56 -19.76
CA SER A 49 -31.25 12.89 -20.35
C SER A 49 -29.82 12.96 -20.85
N GLU A 50 -28.89 12.39 -20.11
CA GLU A 50 -27.47 12.31 -20.42
C GLU A 50 -27.03 10.87 -20.64
N ASN A 51 -26.07 10.66 -21.53
CA ASN A 51 -25.49 9.37 -21.83
C ASN A 51 -23.98 9.51 -22.02
N ILE A 52 -23.19 8.85 -21.17
CA ILE A 52 -21.73 8.80 -21.23
C ILE A 52 -21.30 7.39 -21.59
N LEU A 53 -20.64 7.25 -22.75
CA LEU A 53 -19.99 6.00 -23.16
C LEU A 53 -18.51 6.03 -22.74
N ILE A 54 -18.11 5.06 -21.94
CA ILE A 54 -16.74 4.91 -21.42
C ILE A 54 -16.17 3.63 -22.04
N ASP A 55 -15.33 3.83 -23.05
CA ASP A 55 -14.61 2.79 -23.77
C ASP A 55 -13.10 3.08 -23.82
N SER A 56 -12.34 2.17 -24.40
CA SER A 56 -10.89 2.31 -24.56
C SER A 56 -10.49 3.58 -25.31
N LYS A 57 -11.27 3.96 -26.34
CA LYS A 57 -11.01 5.16 -27.14
C LYS A 57 -11.26 6.42 -26.33
N ALA A 58 -12.36 6.47 -25.56
CA ALA A 58 -12.67 7.61 -24.70
C ALA A 58 -11.57 7.85 -23.66
N LEU A 59 -11.10 6.79 -22.99
CA LEU A 59 -10.02 6.92 -21.99
C LEU A 59 -8.66 7.25 -22.63
N SER A 60 -8.34 6.67 -23.80
CA SER A 60 -7.07 6.96 -24.51
C SER A 60 -6.99 8.38 -25.05
N ASN A 61 -8.12 9.03 -25.33
CA ASN A 61 -8.17 10.44 -25.75
C ASN A 61 -8.03 11.42 -24.58
N GLY A 62 -8.02 10.94 -23.35
CA GLY A 62 -7.92 11.74 -22.14
C GLY A 62 -9.24 11.86 -21.39
N LEU A 63 -9.14 12.24 -20.12
CA LEU A 63 -10.29 12.32 -19.20
C LEU A 63 -11.00 13.68 -19.24
N ASP A 64 -10.48 14.65 -19.99
CA ASP A 64 -11.08 15.97 -20.13
C ASP A 64 -12.44 15.87 -20.82
N GLY A 65 -13.47 16.41 -20.19
CA GLY A 65 -14.84 16.31 -20.67
C GLY A 65 -15.61 15.07 -20.19
N LEU A 66 -14.93 14.04 -19.66
CA LEU A 66 -15.56 12.90 -18.99
C LEU A 66 -15.71 13.15 -17.49
N LEU A 67 -14.76 13.83 -16.87
CA LEU A 67 -14.68 14.04 -15.43
C LEU A 67 -14.38 15.50 -15.08
N PRO A 68 -14.77 15.95 -13.85
CA PRO A 68 -14.36 17.24 -13.30
C PRO A 68 -12.82 17.35 -13.19
N LYS A 69 -12.26 18.55 -13.44
CA LYS A 69 -10.80 18.80 -13.47
C LYS A 69 -10.03 18.36 -12.23
N ASN A 70 -10.62 18.53 -11.05
CA ASN A 70 -10.00 18.08 -9.78
C ASN A 70 -9.89 16.55 -9.68
N ILE A 71 -10.80 15.83 -10.31
CA ILE A 71 -10.79 14.36 -10.38
C ILE A 71 -9.81 13.91 -11.45
N VAL A 72 -9.84 14.55 -12.63
CA VAL A 72 -8.88 14.29 -13.72
C VAL A 72 -7.45 14.35 -13.18
N ALA A 73 -7.05 15.43 -12.50
CA ALA A 73 -5.70 15.60 -11.95
C ALA A 73 -5.26 14.45 -11.02
N ARG A 74 -6.20 13.76 -10.40
CA ARG A 74 -5.94 12.68 -9.45
C ARG A 74 -5.81 11.32 -10.12
N ILE A 75 -6.58 11.07 -11.18
CA ILE A 75 -6.71 9.75 -11.84
C ILE A 75 -5.82 9.70 -13.09
N SER A 76 -5.69 10.80 -13.83
CA SER A 76 -4.95 10.88 -15.09
C SER A 76 -3.55 10.25 -15.04
N PRO A 77 -2.71 10.45 -14.01
CA PRO A 77 -1.38 9.85 -14.01
C PRO A 77 -1.40 8.32 -14.12
N TYR A 78 -2.40 7.67 -13.51
CA TYR A 78 -2.54 6.21 -13.58
C TYR A 78 -3.14 5.76 -14.91
N VAL A 79 -4.12 6.49 -15.44
CA VAL A 79 -4.71 6.20 -16.76
C VAL A 79 -3.65 6.38 -17.85
N ASP A 80 -2.87 7.46 -17.82
CA ASP A 80 -1.80 7.73 -18.77
C ASP A 80 -0.71 6.64 -18.73
N LEU A 81 -0.34 6.19 -17.52
CA LEU A 81 0.57 5.06 -17.36
C LEU A 81 -0.03 3.78 -17.96
N ALA A 82 -1.31 3.49 -17.68
CA ALA A 82 -1.98 2.31 -18.21
C ALA A 82 -2.10 2.35 -19.74
N VAL A 83 -2.39 3.50 -20.34
CA VAL A 83 -2.39 3.68 -21.81
C VAL A 83 -1.03 3.33 -22.39
N LYS A 84 0.06 3.84 -21.82
CA LYS A 84 1.43 3.52 -22.25
C LYS A 84 1.73 2.01 -22.14
N VAL A 85 1.29 1.37 -21.07
CA VAL A 85 1.52 -0.07 -20.82
C VAL A 85 0.69 -0.94 -21.78
N ILE A 86 -0.59 -0.64 -21.95
CA ILE A 86 -1.54 -1.49 -22.70
C ILE A 86 -1.40 -1.27 -24.21
N HIS A 87 -1.26 -0.02 -24.65
CA HIS A 87 -1.29 0.32 -26.08
C HIS A 87 0.08 0.72 -26.66
N GLY A 88 1.09 0.96 -25.83
CA GLY A 88 2.25 1.71 -26.30
C GLY A 88 3.49 0.91 -26.56
N LEU A 89 4.03 0.20 -25.63
CA LEU A 89 5.42 -0.22 -25.70
C LEU A 89 5.60 -1.69 -25.35
N ASN A 90 6.39 -2.36 -26.18
CA ASN A 90 6.95 -3.67 -25.81
C ASN A 90 8.11 -3.43 -24.82
N LEU A 91 7.77 -3.27 -23.54
CA LEU A 91 8.75 -3.00 -22.49
C LEU A 91 9.58 -4.25 -22.20
N PRO A 92 10.91 -4.12 -22.03
CA PRO A 92 11.70 -5.23 -21.52
C PRO A 92 11.30 -5.54 -20.09
N ILE A 93 11.02 -6.82 -19.83
CA ILE A 93 10.62 -7.28 -18.49
C ILE A 93 11.88 -7.52 -17.67
N ILE A 94 12.03 -6.80 -16.57
CA ILE A 94 13.06 -7.07 -15.56
C ILE A 94 12.47 -8.12 -14.61
N GLU A 95 12.79 -9.39 -14.84
CA GLU A 95 12.31 -10.50 -14.02
C GLU A 95 13.21 -10.69 -12.80
N LEU A 96 12.63 -10.58 -11.59
CA LEU A 96 13.37 -10.75 -10.35
C LEU A 96 13.67 -12.23 -10.07
N ASN A 97 14.66 -12.48 -9.20
CA ASN A 97 15.08 -13.84 -8.89
C ASN A 97 14.01 -14.60 -8.08
N LEU A 98 13.72 -15.82 -8.48
CA LEU A 98 12.94 -16.75 -7.70
C LEU A 98 13.84 -17.87 -7.16
N LEU A 99 13.86 -18.07 -5.85
CA LEU A 99 14.60 -19.18 -5.26
C LEU A 99 14.01 -20.53 -5.71
N GLU A 100 14.86 -21.52 -6.01
CA GLU A 100 14.40 -22.85 -6.39
C GLU A 100 13.53 -23.53 -5.31
N LYS A 101 13.90 -23.31 -4.05
CA LYS A 101 13.12 -23.84 -2.91
C LYS A 101 12.10 -22.80 -2.45
N PRO A 102 10.83 -23.18 -2.32
CA PRO A 102 9.79 -22.28 -1.82
C PRO A 102 10.10 -21.76 -0.42
N THR A 103 10.21 -20.47 -0.28
CA THR A 103 10.45 -19.76 0.98
C THR A 103 9.38 -18.70 1.22
N MET A 104 9.30 -18.21 2.45
CA MET A 104 8.46 -17.07 2.77
C MET A 104 8.90 -15.85 1.92
N PRO A 105 7.98 -15.19 1.20
CA PRO A 105 8.33 -14.06 0.35
C PRO A 105 8.90 -12.91 1.18
N LYS A 106 10.02 -12.35 0.70
CA LYS A 106 10.77 -11.32 1.39
C LYS A 106 11.51 -10.43 0.40
N TRP A 107 11.47 -9.13 0.61
CA TRP A 107 12.27 -8.16 -0.14
C TRP A 107 13.69 -8.12 0.44
N ASP A 108 14.65 -8.63 -0.33
CA ASP A 108 16.07 -8.62 0.02
C ASP A 108 16.96 -8.60 -1.22
N LYS A 109 18.28 -8.55 -1.03
CA LYS A 109 19.29 -8.53 -2.11
C LYS A 109 19.36 -9.82 -2.93
N ILE A 110 18.77 -10.92 -2.48
CA ILE A 110 18.69 -12.18 -3.24
C ILE A 110 17.60 -12.06 -4.30
N LEU A 111 16.43 -11.56 -3.91
CA LEU A 111 15.32 -11.33 -4.84
C LEU A 111 15.66 -10.21 -5.83
N PHE A 112 16.15 -9.07 -5.33
CA PHE A 112 16.50 -7.89 -6.13
C PHE A 112 17.99 -7.57 -5.95
N ASN A 113 18.80 -8.01 -6.90
CA ASN A 113 20.25 -7.86 -6.87
C ASN A 113 20.74 -6.59 -7.59
N ARG A 114 22.06 -6.38 -7.65
CA ARG A 114 22.68 -5.21 -8.29
C ARG A 114 22.39 -5.14 -9.81
N GLU A 115 22.30 -6.27 -10.49
CA GLU A 115 21.99 -6.32 -11.92
C GLU A 115 20.59 -5.80 -12.20
N HIS A 116 19.59 -6.23 -11.39
CA HIS A 116 18.23 -5.73 -11.48
C HIS A 116 18.17 -4.22 -11.19
N ALA A 117 18.91 -3.72 -10.18
CA ALA A 117 18.96 -2.30 -9.86
C ALA A 117 19.54 -1.48 -11.02
N THR A 118 20.60 -1.97 -11.65
CA THR A 118 21.22 -1.32 -12.81
C THR A 118 20.27 -1.31 -14.01
N ALA A 119 19.66 -2.46 -14.33
CA ALA A 119 18.67 -2.56 -15.41
C ALA A 119 17.48 -1.63 -15.19
N LEU A 120 16.94 -1.57 -13.96
CA LEU A 120 15.82 -0.71 -13.63
C LEU A 120 16.17 0.78 -13.79
N ARG A 121 17.35 1.22 -13.34
CA ARG A 121 17.82 2.60 -13.55
C ARG A 121 17.95 2.93 -15.03
N GLN A 122 18.56 2.04 -15.81
CA GLN A 122 18.71 2.24 -17.25
C GLN A 122 17.37 2.41 -17.97
N GLU A 123 16.33 1.61 -17.60
CA GLU A 123 15.01 1.78 -18.19
C GLU A 123 14.33 3.11 -17.74
N LEU A 124 14.47 3.49 -16.48
CA LEU A 124 13.92 4.74 -15.96
C LEU A 124 14.66 6.00 -16.42
N GLU A 125 15.85 5.88 -16.97
CA GLU A 125 16.63 6.97 -17.55
C GLU A 125 16.37 7.18 -19.04
N LYS A 126 15.69 6.25 -19.71
CA LYS A 126 15.26 6.44 -21.10
C LYS A 126 14.21 7.57 -21.21
N ASP A 127 14.01 8.06 -22.43
CA ASP A 127 13.09 9.18 -22.72
C ASP A 127 11.67 8.94 -22.17
N GLU A 128 11.18 7.71 -22.23
CA GLU A 128 9.85 7.34 -21.69
C GLU A 128 9.80 7.29 -20.17
N GLY A 129 10.94 7.05 -19.51
CA GLY A 129 11.05 6.93 -18.06
C GLY A 129 10.18 5.82 -17.45
N LEU A 130 9.90 4.77 -18.24
CA LEU A 130 8.95 3.70 -17.91
C LEU A 130 9.67 2.35 -17.82
N ALA A 131 9.45 1.61 -16.74
CA ALA A 131 10.02 0.29 -16.52
C ALA A 131 8.96 -0.72 -16.07
N GLN A 132 9.12 -1.98 -16.49
CA GLN A 132 8.34 -3.13 -16.03
C GLN A 132 9.22 -4.07 -15.22
N VAL A 133 8.79 -4.40 -14.02
CA VAL A 133 9.47 -5.34 -13.12
C VAL A 133 8.51 -6.47 -12.77
N ARG A 134 8.87 -7.71 -13.13
CA ARG A 134 8.13 -8.92 -12.76
C ARG A 134 8.68 -9.51 -11.48
N CYS A 135 7.83 -9.69 -10.49
CA CYS A 135 8.16 -10.26 -9.21
C CYS A 135 7.51 -11.64 -9.04
N PRO A 136 8.28 -12.73 -9.24
CA PRO A 136 7.77 -14.08 -9.02
C PRO A 136 7.80 -14.45 -7.54
N LEU A 137 6.84 -15.32 -7.14
CA LEU A 137 6.77 -15.87 -5.78
C LEU A 137 6.07 -17.22 -5.80
N TYR A 138 6.16 -17.93 -4.65
CA TYR A 138 5.39 -19.15 -4.43
C TYR A 138 4.20 -18.88 -3.51
N VAL A 139 3.04 -19.39 -3.89
CA VAL A 139 1.83 -19.39 -3.08
C VAL A 139 1.43 -20.84 -2.81
N LYS A 140 0.96 -21.14 -1.59
CA LYS A 140 0.51 -22.47 -1.21
C LYS A 140 -0.74 -22.38 -0.33
N PRO A 141 -1.88 -22.95 -0.76
CA PRO A 141 -3.01 -23.24 0.12
C PRO A 141 -2.58 -24.26 1.20
N VAL A 142 -3.14 -24.15 2.39
CA VAL A 142 -2.79 -25.07 3.50
C VAL A 142 -3.26 -26.50 3.25
N ASP A 143 -4.37 -26.63 2.53
CA ASP A 143 -4.98 -27.89 2.13
C ASP A 143 -4.33 -28.55 0.89
N SER A 144 -3.39 -27.86 0.23
CA SER A 144 -2.61 -28.38 -0.90
C SER A 144 -1.21 -28.81 -0.45
N ASP A 145 -0.69 -29.87 -1.08
CA ASP A 145 0.71 -30.30 -0.85
C ASP A 145 1.70 -29.56 -1.75
N GLN A 146 1.23 -28.85 -2.77
CA GLN A 146 2.07 -28.23 -3.77
C GLN A 146 2.12 -26.70 -3.60
N TYR A 147 3.30 -26.15 -3.93
CA TYR A 147 3.48 -24.72 -4.10
C TYR A 147 3.24 -24.35 -5.57
N GLU A 148 2.48 -23.32 -5.80
CA GLU A 148 2.25 -22.79 -7.12
C GLU A 148 3.11 -21.55 -7.37
N LYS A 149 3.76 -21.49 -8.52
CA LYS A 149 4.44 -20.28 -8.98
C LYS A 149 3.38 -19.27 -9.40
N SER A 150 3.52 -18.07 -8.87
CA SER A 150 2.72 -16.92 -9.25
C SER A 150 3.64 -15.72 -9.43
N TYR A 151 3.15 -14.65 -9.99
CA TYR A 151 3.90 -13.39 -10.13
C TYR A 151 2.94 -12.22 -10.09
N PHE A 152 3.51 -11.04 -9.96
CA PHE A 152 2.86 -9.77 -10.24
C PHE A 152 3.84 -8.85 -10.96
N ASP A 153 3.30 -7.95 -11.76
CA ASP A 153 4.07 -6.97 -12.51
C ASP A 153 3.96 -5.59 -11.85
N MET A 154 5.06 -4.89 -11.76
CA MET A 154 5.13 -3.51 -11.30
C MET A 154 5.53 -2.63 -12.48
N TYR A 155 4.72 -1.63 -12.80
CA TYR A 155 5.00 -0.60 -13.78
C TYR A 155 5.35 0.68 -13.04
N LEU A 156 6.51 1.25 -13.35
CA LEU A 156 7.02 2.46 -12.73
C LEU A 156 7.28 3.50 -13.81
N LEU A 157 6.59 4.61 -13.75
CA LEU A 157 6.83 5.77 -14.60
C LEU A 157 7.46 6.87 -13.76
N LYS A 158 8.63 7.36 -14.20
CA LYS A 158 9.31 8.48 -13.56
C LYS A 158 8.49 9.76 -13.74
N ASP A 159 8.18 10.43 -12.63
CA ASP A 159 7.38 11.66 -12.64
C ASP A 159 8.29 12.88 -12.49
N SER A 160 8.24 13.76 -13.47
CA SER A 160 9.01 15.02 -13.47
C SER A 160 8.50 16.03 -12.43
N THR A 161 7.26 15.88 -11.96
CA THR A 161 6.67 16.79 -10.95
C THR A 161 7.15 16.53 -9.54
N ASP A 162 7.85 15.40 -9.32
CA ASP A 162 8.33 14.95 -8.01
C ASP A 162 7.22 14.89 -6.94
N GLU A 163 5.97 14.72 -7.35
CA GLU A 163 4.84 14.55 -6.47
C GLU A 163 4.90 13.18 -5.76
N SER A 164 4.27 13.14 -4.59
CA SER A 164 4.17 11.91 -3.81
C SER A 164 2.84 11.22 -4.08
N ARG A 165 2.86 10.04 -4.71
CA ARG A 165 1.68 9.25 -5.07
C ARG A 165 1.70 7.87 -4.43
N LYS A 166 0.53 7.33 -4.11
CA LYS A 166 0.39 5.93 -3.68
C LYS A 166 0.46 5.01 -4.89
N PRO A 167 1.17 3.88 -4.85
CA PRO A 167 1.00 2.83 -5.86
C PRO A 167 -0.45 2.37 -5.94
N LEU A 168 -0.95 2.17 -7.16
CA LEU A 168 -2.27 1.61 -7.41
C LEU A 168 -2.13 0.12 -7.72
N PHE A 169 -3.00 -0.70 -7.16
CA PHE A 169 -3.02 -2.14 -7.41
C PHE A 169 -4.19 -2.49 -8.33
N ILE A 170 -3.94 -3.35 -9.30
CA ILE A 170 -4.95 -3.92 -10.20
C ILE A 170 -4.95 -5.43 -9.98
N ARG A 171 -6.07 -5.99 -9.54
CA ARG A 171 -6.24 -7.43 -9.40
C ARG A 171 -7.37 -7.90 -10.32
N GLU A 172 -7.02 -8.74 -11.30
CA GLU A 172 -7.98 -9.24 -12.29
C GLU A 172 -8.85 -8.12 -12.88
N GLY A 173 -8.23 -7.00 -13.22
CA GLY A 173 -8.87 -5.83 -13.82
C GLY A 173 -9.50 -4.84 -12.84
N ILE A 174 -9.68 -5.18 -11.58
CA ILE A 174 -10.29 -4.29 -10.57
C ILE A 174 -9.20 -3.49 -9.84
N SER A 175 -9.40 -2.19 -9.70
CA SER A 175 -8.52 -1.32 -8.93
C SER A 175 -8.73 -1.50 -7.43
N ILE A 176 -7.65 -1.76 -6.69
CA ILE A 176 -7.64 -1.86 -5.24
C ILE A 176 -6.87 -0.67 -4.67
N PRO A 177 -7.52 0.33 -4.06
CA PRO A 177 -6.87 1.55 -3.58
C PRO A 177 -5.85 1.33 -2.46
N GLU A 178 -5.98 0.29 -1.68
CA GLU A 178 -5.12 -0.14 -0.56
C GLU A 178 -4.55 1.02 0.27
N ASP A 179 -5.37 1.59 1.13
CA ASP A 179 -5.03 2.80 1.90
C ASP A 179 -3.80 2.69 2.82
N ARG A 180 -3.37 1.48 3.15
CA ARG A 180 -2.22 1.21 4.04
C ARG A 180 -0.86 1.30 3.33
N VAL A 181 -0.85 1.60 2.04
CA VAL A 181 0.37 1.72 1.24
C VAL A 181 1.05 3.06 1.48
N GLN A 182 2.38 3.03 1.51
CA GLN A 182 3.18 4.25 1.57
C GLN A 182 3.24 4.92 0.19
N SER A 183 3.07 6.22 0.16
CA SER A 183 3.31 7.00 -1.05
C SER A 183 4.79 6.97 -1.42
N VAL A 184 5.05 6.97 -2.72
CA VAL A 184 6.39 7.08 -3.29
C VAL A 184 6.52 8.43 -3.99
N ARG A 185 7.71 8.99 -3.98
CA ARG A 185 7.98 10.32 -4.55
C ARG A 185 8.68 10.18 -5.89
N GLY A 186 8.29 10.99 -6.87
CA GLY A 186 8.91 11.03 -8.18
C GLY A 186 8.56 9.87 -9.11
N TYR A 187 7.55 9.06 -8.74
CA TYR A 187 7.09 7.94 -9.56
C TYR A 187 5.57 7.80 -9.51
N THR A 188 4.97 7.51 -10.66
CA THR A 188 3.63 6.94 -10.76
C THR A 188 3.77 5.43 -10.94
N CYS A 189 3.08 4.65 -10.11
CA CYS A 189 3.25 3.19 -10.09
C CYS A 189 1.91 2.45 -10.12
N ILE A 190 1.84 1.41 -10.96
CA ILE A 190 0.75 0.45 -10.99
C ILE A 190 1.32 -0.95 -10.75
N VAL A 191 0.68 -1.72 -9.88
CA VAL A 191 1.01 -3.12 -9.59
C VAL A 191 -0.11 -3.99 -10.09
N VAL A 192 0.18 -4.89 -11.03
CA VAL A 192 -0.83 -5.70 -11.72
C VAL A 192 -0.69 -7.16 -11.32
N ILE A 193 -1.80 -7.76 -10.88
CA ILE A 193 -1.95 -9.16 -10.55
C ILE A 193 -3.06 -9.72 -11.46
N GLU A 194 -2.66 -10.33 -12.58
CA GLU A 194 -3.62 -10.74 -13.62
C GLU A 194 -4.36 -12.03 -13.29
N GLY A 195 -3.79 -12.91 -12.49
CA GLY A 195 -4.43 -14.19 -12.20
C GLY A 195 -3.56 -15.13 -11.37
N GLY A 196 -3.92 -16.41 -11.39
CA GLY A 196 -3.24 -17.47 -10.68
C GLY A 196 -3.52 -17.49 -9.17
N MET A 197 -2.76 -18.29 -8.46
CA MET A 197 -2.98 -18.51 -7.02
C MET A 197 -2.77 -17.23 -6.19
N LEU A 198 -1.93 -16.31 -6.64
CA LEU A 198 -1.73 -15.02 -5.97
C LEU A 198 -2.98 -14.16 -6.05
N ALA A 199 -3.62 -14.07 -7.21
CA ALA A 199 -4.86 -13.32 -7.38
C ALA A 199 -5.98 -13.88 -6.50
N THR A 200 -6.08 -15.23 -6.43
CA THR A 200 -7.03 -15.92 -5.55
C THR A 200 -6.75 -15.61 -4.06
N LEU A 201 -5.48 -15.67 -3.63
CA LEU A 201 -5.08 -15.34 -2.26
C LEU A 201 -5.47 -13.92 -1.88
N LEU A 202 -5.18 -12.96 -2.77
CA LEU A 202 -5.51 -11.55 -2.53
C LEU A 202 -7.02 -11.33 -2.53
N GLY A 203 -7.76 -11.94 -3.47
CA GLY A 203 -9.23 -11.88 -3.51
C GLY A 203 -9.90 -12.44 -2.26
N ASP A 204 -9.39 -13.55 -1.71
CA ASP A 204 -9.89 -14.08 -0.43
C ASP A 204 -9.65 -13.12 0.75
N SER A 205 -8.64 -12.26 0.65
CA SER A 205 -8.28 -11.30 1.69
C SER A 205 -8.97 -9.93 1.50
N GLU A 206 -9.65 -9.70 0.39
CA GLU A 206 -10.35 -8.43 0.14
C GLU A 206 -11.54 -8.23 1.07
N ASN A 207 -11.74 -6.98 1.46
CA ASN A 207 -12.99 -6.57 2.09
C ASN A 207 -14.14 -6.57 1.06
N PRO A 208 -15.43 -6.56 1.50
CA PRO A 208 -16.56 -6.58 0.58
C PRO A 208 -16.65 -5.38 -0.39
N ALA A 209 -15.95 -4.28 -0.09
CA ALA A 209 -15.90 -3.09 -0.93
C ALA A 209 -14.72 -3.11 -1.92
N HIS A 210 -13.91 -4.16 -1.95
CA HIS A 210 -12.71 -4.30 -2.79
C HIS A 210 -11.70 -3.13 -2.65
N THR A 211 -11.58 -2.54 -1.46
CA THR A 211 -10.73 -1.36 -1.23
C THR A 211 -9.42 -1.66 -0.51
N GLU A 212 -9.33 -2.79 0.18
CA GLU A 212 -8.13 -3.19 0.93
C GLU A 212 -8.07 -4.70 1.17
N TRP A 213 -6.86 -5.20 1.42
CA TRP A 213 -6.60 -6.59 1.79
C TRP A 213 -6.51 -6.75 3.31
N GLU A 214 -7.37 -7.57 3.88
CA GLU A 214 -7.48 -7.83 5.31
C GLU A 214 -6.86 -9.18 5.69
N LYS A 215 -5.82 -9.17 6.52
CA LYS A 215 -5.16 -10.40 7.00
C LYS A 215 -6.05 -11.28 7.88
N ASN A 216 -7.11 -10.70 8.42
CA ASN A 216 -8.05 -11.37 9.32
C ASN A 216 -9.41 -11.66 8.66
N ALA A 217 -9.54 -11.41 7.35
CA ALA A 217 -10.75 -11.76 6.61
C ALA A 217 -11.11 -13.24 6.82
N SER A 218 -12.39 -13.53 7.05
CA SER A 218 -12.84 -14.89 7.39
C SER A 218 -12.54 -15.91 6.29
N LYS A 219 -12.62 -15.49 5.03
CA LYS A 219 -12.31 -16.32 3.86
C LYS A 219 -10.81 -16.61 3.70
N PHE A 220 -9.96 -15.77 4.27
CA PHE A 220 -8.50 -15.79 4.10
C PHE A 220 -7.77 -16.43 5.27
N LYS A 221 -8.24 -16.22 6.51
CA LYS A 221 -7.53 -16.59 7.72
C LYS A 221 -7.24 -18.10 7.79
N GLY A 222 -5.95 -18.44 7.85
CA GLY A 222 -5.50 -19.82 7.94
C GLY A 222 -5.53 -20.62 6.63
N LYS A 223 -5.98 -20.04 5.52
CA LYS A 223 -6.12 -20.73 4.24
C LYS A 223 -4.80 -20.88 3.47
N TYR A 224 -3.87 -19.95 3.67
CA TYR A 224 -2.61 -19.93 2.91
C TYR A 224 -1.38 -19.98 3.81
N LYS A 225 -0.39 -20.78 3.44
CA LYS A 225 0.92 -20.78 4.08
C LYS A 225 1.59 -19.43 3.82
N TRP A 226 2.01 -18.72 4.86
CA TRP A 226 2.58 -17.38 4.81
C TRP A 226 1.63 -16.29 4.26
N GLY A 227 0.34 -16.54 4.14
CA GLY A 227 -0.61 -15.65 3.48
C GLY A 227 -0.52 -14.21 3.93
N ALA A 228 -0.52 -13.93 5.24
CA ALA A 228 -0.38 -12.59 5.78
C ALA A 228 0.95 -11.89 5.40
N LYS A 229 2.03 -12.68 5.23
CA LYS A 229 3.33 -12.17 4.75
C LYS A 229 3.33 -11.91 3.25
N THR A 230 2.60 -12.74 2.50
CA THR A 230 2.40 -12.53 1.06
C THR A 230 1.64 -11.24 0.79
N ILE A 231 0.58 -10.94 1.56
CA ILE A 231 -0.11 -9.64 1.47
C ILE A 231 0.88 -8.48 1.74
N ASP A 232 1.67 -8.54 2.83
CA ASP A 232 2.65 -7.50 3.13
C ASP A 232 3.71 -7.37 2.03
N PHE A 233 4.13 -8.47 1.46
CA PHE A 233 5.12 -8.52 0.39
C PHE A 233 4.63 -7.79 -0.87
N VAL A 234 3.39 -8.04 -1.30
CA VAL A 234 2.77 -7.35 -2.44
C VAL A 234 2.47 -5.89 -2.09
N ARG A 235 1.85 -5.63 -0.94
CA ARG A 235 1.47 -4.28 -0.49
C ARG A 235 2.63 -3.31 -0.46
N HIS A 236 3.79 -3.75 0.01
CA HIS A 236 4.97 -2.89 0.14
C HIS A 236 5.96 -3.02 -1.02
N SER A 237 5.57 -3.68 -2.11
CA SER A 237 6.47 -4.02 -3.22
C SER A 237 7.20 -2.81 -3.78
N VAL A 238 6.48 -1.78 -4.20
CA VAL A 238 7.07 -0.58 -4.82
C VAL A 238 8.03 0.15 -3.88
N SER A 239 7.61 0.39 -2.63
CA SER A 239 8.46 1.09 -1.66
C SER A 239 9.74 0.30 -1.32
N LYS A 240 9.63 -1.03 -1.24
CA LYS A 240 10.79 -1.91 -1.00
C LYS A 240 11.72 -1.99 -2.20
N LEU A 241 11.15 -2.08 -3.41
CA LEU A 241 11.92 -2.08 -4.65
C LEU A 241 12.74 -0.79 -4.78
N LEU A 242 12.11 0.39 -4.62
CA LEU A 242 12.78 1.68 -4.71
C LEU A 242 13.84 1.87 -3.61
N ASN A 243 13.57 1.40 -2.39
CA ASN A 243 14.56 1.42 -1.31
C ASN A 243 15.77 0.52 -1.61
N LEU A 244 15.57 -0.67 -2.16
CA LEU A 244 16.68 -1.55 -2.54
C LEU A 244 17.46 -0.99 -3.73
N MET A 245 16.78 -0.33 -4.66
CA MET A 245 17.43 0.36 -5.78
C MET A 245 18.34 1.51 -5.29
N SER A 246 17.91 2.30 -4.30
CA SER A 246 18.71 3.40 -3.74
C SER A 246 19.87 2.92 -2.87
N GLN A 247 19.71 1.83 -2.11
CA GLN A 247 20.78 1.29 -1.25
C GLN A 247 21.99 0.72 -2.04
N GLY A 248 21.84 0.43 -3.34
CA GLY A 248 22.94 0.00 -4.18
C GLY A 248 24.04 1.07 -4.37
N ASP A 249 23.77 2.33 -4.04
CA ASP A 249 24.71 3.44 -4.15
C ASP A 249 25.49 3.71 -2.85
N GLU A 250 25.00 3.20 -1.71
CA GLU A 250 25.60 3.49 -0.40
C GLU A 250 26.77 2.56 -0.01
N GLU A 251 26.97 1.43 -0.69
CA GLU A 251 28.08 0.51 -0.34
C GLU A 251 29.46 1.01 -0.78
N GLU A 252 29.57 2.05 -1.61
CA GLU A 252 30.87 2.61 -1.99
C GLU A 252 31.34 3.77 -1.09
N ASP A 253 30.48 4.33 -0.23
CA ASP A 253 30.80 5.55 0.52
C ASP A 253 31.17 5.34 1.99
N PHE A 254 31.06 4.11 2.50
CA PHE A 254 31.51 3.84 3.90
C PHE A 254 33.03 3.91 4.06
N SER A 255 33.82 3.73 3.01
CA SER A 255 35.27 3.88 3.09
C SER A 255 35.70 5.36 3.21
N VAL A 256 34.93 6.27 2.61
CA VAL A 256 35.21 7.72 2.67
C VAL A 256 34.86 8.28 4.04
N LEU A 257 33.83 7.76 4.71
CA LEU A 257 33.46 8.17 6.07
C LEU A 257 34.40 7.60 7.14
N SER A 258 35.02 6.44 6.92
CA SER A 258 35.99 5.89 7.85
C SER A 258 37.28 6.72 7.90
N ASP A 259 37.66 7.39 6.80
CA ASP A 259 38.82 8.26 6.72
C ASP A 259 38.56 9.65 7.33
N ILE A 260 37.31 10.09 7.43
CA ILE A 260 36.91 11.38 8.03
C ILE A 260 36.62 11.25 9.51
N PHE A 261 36.08 10.13 9.95
CA PHE A 261 35.84 9.84 11.35
C PHE A 261 36.82 8.75 11.79
N TYR A 262 37.90 9.09 12.48
CA TYR A 262 38.83 8.15 13.10
C TYR A 262 38.09 7.24 14.11
N LEU A 263 37.30 6.32 13.63
CA LEU A 263 36.74 5.26 14.47
C LEU A 263 37.74 4.09 14.45
N ASN A 264 38.62 4.05 15.42
CA ASN A 264 39.39 2.85 15.75
C ASN A 264 38.40 1.70 16.01
N ILE A 265 38.19 0.85 15.05
CA ILE A 265 37.54 -0.44 15.28
C ILE A 265 38.63 -1.35 15.88
N PRO A 266 38.50 -1.82 17.12
CA PRO A 266 39.45 -2.81 17.65
C PRO A 266 39.26 -4.10 16.88
N GLU A 267 40.28 -4.53 16.17
CA GLU A 267 40.42 -5.90 15.71
C GLU A 267 40.54 -6.82 16.94
N ASN A 268 39.45 -7.42 17.37
CA ASN A 268 39.49 -8.66 18.13
C ASN A 268 38.19 -9.45 17.88
N ASP A 269 38.39 -10.60 17.27
CA ASP A 269 37.49 -11.75 17.18
C ASP A 269 36.93 -12.14 18.55
N GLU A 270 35.76 -12.79 18.49
CA GLU A 270 35.05 -13.47 19.57
C GLU A 270 34.10 -12.58 20.37
N ASP A 271 32.88 -12.47 19.86
CA ASP A 271 31.64 -12.72 20.61
C ASP A 271 30.41 -12.26 19.82
N VAL A 272 29.83 -13.20 19.06
CA VAL A 272 28.52 -13.04 18.45
C VAL A 272 27.46 -13.31 19.52
N PRO A 273 26.65 -12.33 19.97
CA PRO A 273 25.56 -12.59 20.89
C PRO A 273 24.38 -13.23 20.16
N THR A 274 24.11 -14.49 20.48
CA THR A 274 22.85 -15.17 20.11
C THR A 274 21.61 -14.45 20.63
N PRO A 275 20.49 -14.40 19.87
CA PRO A 275 19.29 -13.69 20.30
C PRO A 275 18.63 -14.38 21.49
N ARG A 276 18.54 -13.68 22.61
CA ARG A 276 17.89 -14.12 23.83
C ARG A 276 16.39 -14.29 23.64
N LYS A 277 15.87 -15.50 23.88
CA LYS A 277 14.45 -15.83 24.01
C LYS A 277 13.82 -14.99 25.13
N LYS A 278 12.71 -14.31 24.85
CA LYS A 278 11.90 -13.59 25.85
C LYS A 278 11.39 -14.57 26.91
N LYS A 279 11.87 -14.45 28.14
CA LYS A 279 11.33 -15.16 29.31
C LYS A 279 10.08 -14.41 29.83
N LYS A 280 9.03 -15.20 30.13
CA LYS A 280 7.81 -14.75 30.80
C LYS A 280 8.14 -14.14 32.17
N ASN A 281 7.55 -13.00 32.49
CA ASN A 281 7.66 -12.31 33.78
C ASN A 281 7.21 -13.23 34.92
N LYS A 282 8.14 -13.57 35.82
CA LYS A 282 7.83 -14.00 37.18
C LYS A 282 7.99 -12.80 38.11
N ILE A 283 6.99 -12.59 38.95
CA ILE A 283 6.92 -11.57 40.01
C ILE A 283 8.15 -11.74 40.91
N ALA A 284 8.99 -10.72 40.98
CA ALA A 284 10.17 -10.70 41.83
C ALA A 284 9.84 -10.12 43.21
N LYS A 285 10.30 -10.81 44.26
CA LYS A 285 10.32 -10.35 45.66
C LYS A 285 11.33 -9.21 45.84
N PRO A 286 11.15 -8.28 46.82
CA PRO A 286 12.04 -7.17 47.03
C PRO A 286 13.39 -7.66 47.61
N GLY A 287 14.49 -7.29 46.98
CA GLY A 287 15.85 -7.62 47.41
C GLY A 287 16.86 -6.61 46.94
N ILE A 288 17.52 -5.99 47.89
CA ILE A 288 18.87 -5.36 47.96
C ILE A 288 19.32 -4.57 46.73
N VAL A 289 19.44 -3.28 46.91
CA VAL A 289 19.92 -2.27 45.95
C VAL A 289 21.41 -2.42 45.77
N ASP A 290 21.85 -2.68 44.55
CA ASP A 290 23.27 -2.68 44.15
C ASP A 290 23.66 -1.25 43.73
N PRO A 291 24.67 -0.60 44.36
CA PRO A 291 24.99 0.82 44.15
C PRO A 291 25.63 1.15 42.81
N ASP A 292 26.02 0.17 41.96
CA ASP A 292 26.77 0.43 40.72
C ASP A 292 25.93 0.26 39.41
N LYS A 293 24.58 0.15 39.49
CA LYS A 293 23.76 0.15 38.29
C LYS A 293 23.26 1.54 37.93
N PRO A 294 23.43 2.00 36.68
CA PRO A 294 22.86 3.26 36.25
C PRO A 294 21.33 3.22 36.41
N SER A 295 20.80 4.26 37.03
CA SER A 295 19.36 4.43 37.29
C SER A 295 18.56 4.31 36.00
N PRO A 296 17.38 3.66 36.01
CA PRO A 296 16.52 3.64 34.85
C PRO A 296 16.13 5.06 34.45
N PRO A 297 16.03 5.38 33.15
CA PRO A 297 15.69 6.72 32.70
C PRO A 297 14.37 7.17 33.33
N ALA A 298 14.35 8.39 33.84
CA ALA A 298 13.18 8.99 34.46
C ALA A 298 11.93 8.88 33.55
N PRO A 299 10.75 8.57 34.11
CA PRO A 299 9.53 8.47 33.31
C PRO A 299 9.27 9.79 32.61
N ARG A 300 9.02 9.75 31.29
CA ARG A 300 8.70 10.94 30.50
C ARG A 300 7.46 11.61 31.10
N LEU A 301 7.59 12.86 31.50
CA LEU A 301 6.49 13.66 32.03
C LEU A 301 5.40 13.78 30.99
N LYS A 302 4.20 13.31 31.33
CA LYS A 302 3.00 13.48 30.48
C LYS A 302 2.56 14.94 30.54
N ASN A 303 2.41 15.58 29.40
CA ASN A 303 1.99 16.99 29.32
C ASN A 303 0.49 17.21 29.59
N PHE A 304 -0.27 16.15 29.89
CA PHE A 304 -1.69 16.21 30.22
C PHE A 304 -2.10 15.00 31.07
N GLN A 305 -3.17 15.16 31.83
CA GLN A 305 -3.83 14.09 32.56
C GLN A 305 -5.27 13.94 32.05
N LEU A 306 -5.71 12.69 31.92
CA LEU A 306 -7.07 12.35 31.56
C LEU A 306 -7.79 11.90 32.83
N VAL A 307 -8.76 12.69 33.28
CA VAL A 307 -9.56 12.41 34.50
C VAL A 307 -10.92 11.93 34.04
N LYS A 308 -11.30 10.73 34.47
CA LYS A 308 -12.62 10.17 34.22
C LYS A 308 -13.65 10.85 35.15
N SER A 309 -14.74 11.37 34.58
CA SER A 309 -15.87 11.95 35.30
C SER A 309 -17.16 11.19 34.96
N GLU A 310 -18.18 11.35 35.77
CA GLU A 310 -19.51 10.76 35.54
C GLU A 310 -20.08 11.29 34.21
N GLY A 311 -20.33 10.37 33.26
CA GLY A 311 -20.78 10.72 31.90
C GLY A 311 -19.71 11.17 30.89
N GLY A 312 -18.38 11.11 31.25
CA GLY A 312 -17.35 11.52 30.32
C GLY A 312 -15.91 11.50 30.87
N PHE A 313 -15.08 12.36 30.31
CA PHE A 313 -13.70 12.56 30.79
C PHE A 313 -13.28 14.02 30.61
N THR A 314 -12.38 14.46 31.48
CA THR A 314 -11.79 15.80 31.44
C THR A 314 -10.29 15.70 31.14
N ILE A 315 -9.80 16.50 30.21
CA ILE A 315 -8.37 16.63 29.92
C ILE A 315 -7.84 17.81 30.72
N LYS A 316 -6.95 17.56 31.71
CA LYS A 316 -6.26 18.61 32.47
C LYS A 316 -4.83 18.74 31.92
N GLY A 317 -4.37 19.99 31.74
CA GLY A 317 -2.98 20.25 31.45
C GLY A 317 -2.08 19.85 32.62
N ALA A 318 -0.81 19.54 32.39
CA ALA A 318 0.14 19.29 33.46
C ALA A 318 0.42 20.59 34.22
N GLU A 319 0.59 20.49 35.55
CA GLU A 319 0.80 21.64 36.47
C GLU A 319 2.16 22.35 36.31
N HIS A 320 2.91 22.08 35.24
CA HIS A 320 4.17 22.77 34.98
C HIS A 320 3.92 24.03 34.14
N PRO A 321 4.52 25.17 34.51
CA PRO A 321 4.45 26.40 33.72
C PRO A 321 5.10 26.13 32.36
N LEU A 322 4.27 26.02 31.31
CA LEU A 322 4.74 25.91 29.95
C LEU A 322 4.89 27.33 29.39
N GLU A 323 6.10 27.76 29.13
CA GLU A 323 6.43 29.06 28.50
C GLU A 323 5.94 29.17 27.05
N VAL A 324 5.46 28.06 26.44
CA VAL A 324 5.07 28.00 25.03
C VAL A 324 3.62 27.53 24.90
N LYS A 325 2.78 28.30 24.20
CA LYS A 325 1.42 27.89 23.80
C LYS A 325 1.49 26.64 22.93
N ARG A 326 0.94 25.51 23.39
CA ARG A 326 0.86 24.25 22.66
C ARG A 326 -0.56 24.03 22.14
N ARG A 327 -0.67 23.53 20.91
CA ARG A 327 -1.93 23.08 20.33
C ARG A 327 -2.09 21.58 20.59
N TYR A 328 -3.22 21.18 21.15
CA TYR A 328 -3.60 19.80 21.34
C TYR A 328 -4.65 19.42 20.30
N ARG A 329 -4.48 18.22 19.72
CA ARG A 329 -5.48 17.61 18.86
C ARG A 329 -6.15 16.50 19.66
N VAL A 330 -7.45 16.64 19.90
CA VAL A 330 -8.26 15.61 20.57
C VAL A 330 -9.04 14.86 19.49
N ALA A 331 -8.91 13.53 19.47
CA ALA A 331 -9.65 12.66 18.57
C ALA A 331 -10.54 11.73 19.41
N PHE A 332 -11.83 11.72 19.11
CA PHE A 332 -12.79 10.82 19.72
C PHE A 332 -13.01 9.61 18.83
N ALA A 333 -13.06 8.42 19.42
CA ALA A 333 -13.37 7.18 18.74
C ALA A 333 -14.52 6.48 19.46
N TYR A 334 -15.55 6.07 18.72
CA TYR A 334 -16.61 5.22 19.25
C TYR A 334 -16.24 3.76 19.06
N TYR A 335 -16.42 2.97 20.09
CA TYR A 335 -16.23 1.53 20.05
C TYR A 335 -17.58 0.88 19.74
N PHE A 336 -17.65 0.19 18.60
CA PHE A 336 -18.75 -0.71 18.30
C PHE A 336 -18.30 -2.14 18.61
N ASP A 337 -19.14 -2.91 19.28
CA ASP A 337 -18.85 -4.31 19.58
C ASP A 337 -18.53 -5.07 18.27
N GLY A 338 -17.32 -5.65 18.20
CA GLY A 338 -16.82 -6.35 17.02
C GLY A 338 -15.90 -5.57 16.09
N ALA A 339 -15.70 -4.27 16.29
CA ALA A 339 -14.78 -3.48 15.47
C ALA A 339 -13.37 -3.39 16.07
N SER A 340 -12.34 -3.44 15.23
CA SER A 340 -10.96 -3.18 15.68
C SER A 340 -10.78 -1.71 16.08
N LYS A 341 -9.84 -1.41 17.00
CA LYS A 341 -9.52 -0.03 17.45
C LYS A 341 -9.23 0.94 16.31
N ALA A 342 -8.72 0.45 15.18
CA ALA A 342 -8.40 1.25 14.00
C ALA A 342 -9.66 1.65 13.19
N THR A 343 -10.70 0.82 13.21
CA THR A 343 -11.97 1.08 12.51
C THR A 343 -12.87 2.06 13.27
N ALA A 344 -12.64 2.24 14.58
CA ALA A 344 -13.43 3.13 15.44
C ALA A 344 -13.09 4.63 15.27
N LEU A 345 -12.00 4.99 14.59
CA LEU A 345 -11.60 6.36 14.30
C LEU A 345 -12.32 6.88 13.05
N LYS A 346 -13.64 7.00 13.06
CA LYS A 346 -14.35 7.78 12.05
C LYS A 346 -14.09 9.28 12.27
N ARG A 347 -13.79 9.99 11.18
CA ARG A 347 -13.77 11.46 11.20
C ARG A 347 -15.19 11.95 11.39
N HIS A 348 -15.46 12.55 12.55
CA HIS A 348 -16.73 13.24 12.78
C HIS A 348 -16.73 14.61 12.09
N HIS A 349 -17.84 14.96 11.49
CA HIS A 349 -18.07 16.29 10.93
C HIS A 349 -18.26 17.29 12.09
N LYS A 350 -17.94 18.57 11.85
CA LYS A 350 -18.09 19.65 12.86
C LYS A 350 -19.50 19.77 13.45
N ASN A 351 -20.49 19.25 12.76
CA ASN A 351 -21.91 19.34 13.15
C ASN A 351 -22.38 18.17 14.04
N ASP A 352 -21.50 17.21 14.37
CA ASP A 352 -21.87 16.07 15.22
C ASP A 352 -21.82 16.40 16.72
N PHE A 353 -21.44 17.64 17.06
CA PHE A 353 -21.37 18.14 18.44
C PHE A 353 -22.04 19.51 18.50
N ASN A 354 -23.27 19.55 18.96
CA ASN A 354 -23.96 20.73 19.48
C ASN A 354 -23.85 20.79 20.99
#